data_38f63400e0e2fa7f88d7ef0453af568b
#
_entry.id   38f63400e0e2fa7f88d7ef0453af568b
#
_cell.length_a   1.000
_cell.length_b   1.000
_cell.length_c   1.000
_cell.angle_alpha   90.00
_cell.angle_beta   90.00
_cell.angle_gamma   90.00
#
_symmetry.space_group_name_H-M   'P 1'
#
loop_
_entity.id
_entity.type
_entity.pdbx_description
1 polymer ?
#
loop_
_entity_poly.entity_id
_entity_poly.type
_entity_poly.pdbx_seq_one_letter_code
_entity_poly.pdbx_strand_id
1 'polypeptide(L)'
;MRIRDDEAVMLIESKCGGRRTALNLLWLVVLCVFVPPVLDAGVPTDQVRSTIEEVLKILNNPALSSQSAREERRSRLRQVIYPRFDFAEMARRSLGPTWRRVSPAEQQEFVRLFTELLAESYVNNIESYNGEKILYGRETQEQDYAEVDTKLVTKRGEEIPVNYKLHKVDGNWKVYDVVIENISLVNNYRAQFTRFLTKSSFTELLDTIREKLPKS
;
A
#
# COMPACT_ATOMS: atom_id res chain seq x y z
N MET A 1 8.49 36.72 -57.92
CA MET A 1 9.00 38.07 -57.92
C MET A 1 9.90 38.18 -56.73
N ARG A 2 11.16 37.78 -56.86
CA ARG A 2 12.37 38.61 -57.10
C ARG A 2 12.43 39.74 -56.05
N ILE A 3 13.45 40.02 -55.28
CA ILE A 3 14.92 39.98 -55.47
C ILE A 3 15.45 40.32 -54.04
N ARG A 4 16.44 39.66 -53.39
CA ARG A 4 17.91 39.97 -53.48
C ARG A 4 18.24 41.34 -52.83
N ASP A 5 19.26 41.59 -52.13
CA ASP A 5 20.63 41.09 -51.94
C ASP A 5 21.24 41.89 -50.79
N ASP A 6 22.10 41.27 -50.07
CA ASP A 6 23.55 41.51 -49.99
C ASP A 6 24.10 42.71 -49.23
N GLU A 7 25.06 42.33 -48.39
CA GLU A 7 26.39 42.90 -48.15
C GLU A 7 26.54 44.26 -47.42
N ALA A 8 27.30 44.25 -46.36
CA ALA A 8 28.73 44.62 -46.42
C ALA A 8 29.39 44.66 -45.03
N VAL A 9 30.33 43.82 -44.87
CA VAL A 9 31.69 43.93 -44.34
C VAL A 9 32.20 45.37 -44.21
N MET A 10 32.80 45.72 -43.06
CA MET A 10 34.18 46.21 -43.04
C MET A 10 34.74 46.46 -41.63
N LEU A 11 35.89 45.89 -41.45
CA LEU A 11 36.92 46.00 -40.43
C LEU A 11 37.23 47.45 -40.00
N ILE A 12 37.56 47.65 -38.74
CA ILE A 12 38.69 48.48 -38.33
C ILE A 12 39.43 47.84 -37.16
N GLU A 13 40.65 47.37 -37.42
CA GLU A 13 41.69 47.19 -36.43
C GLU A 13 42.21 48.52 -35.93
N SER A 14 42.51 48.61 -34.64
CA SER A 14 43.59 49.53 -34.20
C SER A 14 44.15 49.01 -32.83
N LYS A 15 45.42 48.73 -32.92
CA LYS A 15 46.40 48.45 -31.87
C LYS A 15 46.37 49.48 -30.72
N CYS A 16 46.62 49.07 -29.50
CA CYS A 16 47.85 49.32 -28.74
C CYS A 16 47.72 48.84 -27.26
N GLY A 17 48.57 47.97 -26.83
CA GLY A 17 49.62 48.26 -25.86
C GLY A 17 49.29 47.99 -24.37
N GLY A 18 49.73 46.88 -23.84
CA GLY A 18 50.50 46.86 -22.61
C GLY A 18 49.74 46.84 -21.26
N ARG A 19 49.74 45.76 -20.61
CA ARG A 19 50.38 45.51 -19.30
C ARG A 19 49.77 44.28 -18.62
N ARG A 20 50.62 43.33 -18.31
CA ARG A 20 50.37 42.14 -17.51
C ARG A 20 49.89 42.53 -16.12
N THR A 21 48.74 42.07 -15.70
CA THR A 21 48.43 41.75 -14.31
C THR A 21 47.60 40.49 -14.31
N ALA A 22 48.22 39.43 -13.73
CA ALA A 22 47.58 38.18 -13.45
C ALA A 22 46.45 38.40 -12.43
N LEU A 23 45.24 38.12 -12.81
CA LEU A 23 44.15 37.98 -11.86
C LEU A 23 43.53 36.62 -12.10
N ASN A 24 43.91 35.71 -11.21
CA ASN A 24 43.32 34.37 -11.10
C ASN A 24 41.80 34.50 -10.90
N LEU A 25 41.05 34.38 -11.98
CA LEU A 25 39.60 34.19 -11.89
C LEU A 25 39.35 32.71 -11.63
N LEU A 26 39.16 32.43 -10.35
CA LEU A 26 38.70 31.13 -9.85
C LEU A 26 37.31 30.86 -10.42
N TRP A 27 37.26 30.09 -11.50
CA TRP A 27 36.00 29.54 -12.02
C TRP A 27 35.48 28.53 -11.01
N LEU A 28 34.63 29.00 -10.14
CA LEU A 28 33.83 28.13 -9.26
C LEU A 28 32.74 27.50 -10.14
N VAL A 29 33.12 26.37 -10.76
CA VAL A 29 32.13 25.49 -11.40
C VAL A 29 31.27 24.90 -10.28
N VAL A 30 30.15 25.55 -10.00
CA VAL A 30 29.07 24.95 -9.22
C VAL A 30 28.52 23.82 -10.07
N LEU A 31 29.11 22.63 -9.88
CA LEU A 31 28.54 21.39 -10.38
C LEU A 31 27.25 21.18 -9.60
N CYS A 32 26.12 21.69 -10.11
CA CYS A 32 24.81 21.26 -9.68
C CYS A 32 24.74 19.76 -9.95
N VAL A 33 25.09 18.97 -8.95
CA VAL A 33 24.76 17.56 -8.91
C VAL A 33 23.24 17.49 -8.92
N PHE A 34 22.69 17.38 -10.10
CA PHE A 34 21.29 17.02 -10.29
C PHE A 34 21.19 15.57 -9.81
N VAL A 35 21.00 15.40 -8.48
CA VAL A 35 20.59 14.11 -7.94
C VAL A 35 19.16 13.95 -8.43
N PRO A 36 18.90 13.10 -9.43
CA PRO A 36 17.51 12.80 -9.76
C PRO A 36 16.84 12.32 -8.46
N PRO A 37 15.59 12.71 -8.18
CA PRO A 37 14.87 12.09 -7.09
C PRO A 37 14.94 10.59 -7.37
N VAL A 38 15.54 9.84 -6.45
CA VAL A 38 15.40 8.40 -6.43
C VAL A 38 13.90 8.21 -6.26
N LEU A 39 13.22 7.96 -7.36
CA LEU A 39 11.87 7.42 -7.32
C LEU A 39 12.02 6.13 -6.55
N ASP A 40 11.57 6.14 -5.31
CA ASP A 40 11.49 4.99 -4.41
C ASP A 40 10.38 4.06 -4.97
N ALA A 41 10.56 3.72 -6.26
CA ALA A 41 9.70 2.82 -7.01
C ALA A 41 9.98 1.43 -6.46
N GLY A 42 9.04 0.91 -5.69
CA GLY A 42 9.17 -0.43 -5.11
C GLY A 42 8.95 -0.47 -3.60
N VAL A 43 8.95 0.65 -2.89
CA VAL A 43 8.71 0.65 -1.43
C VAL A 43 7.36 0.00 -1.06
N PRO A 44 6.22 0.27 -1.72
CA PRO A 44 4.97 -0.44 -1.45
C PRO A 44 5.09 -1.96 -1.66
N THR A 45 5.64 -2.39 -2.79
CA THR A 45 5.84 -3.81 -3.12
C THR A 45 6.80 -4.48 -2.13
N ASP A 46 7.90 -3.83 -1.78
CA ASP A 46 8.89 -4.40 -0.85
C ASP A 46 8.30 -4.54 0.56
N GLN A 47 7.48 -3.59 1.00
CA GLN A 47 6.80 -3.68 2.29
C GLN A 47 5.72 -4.78 2.31
N VAL A 48 4.96 -4.95 1.23
CA VAL A 48 4.01 -6.06 1.08
C VAL A 48 4.77 -7.39 1.05
N ARG A 49 5.85 -7.48 0.26
CA ARG A 49 6.71 -8.66 0.15
C ARG A 49 7.28 -9.07 1.51
N SER A 50 7.91 -8.13 2.22
CA SER A 50 8.49 -8.39 3.54
C SER A 50 7.44 -8.95 4.51
N THR A 51 6.24 -8.37 4.52
CA THR A 51 5.15 -8.85 5.37
C THR A 51 4.72 -10.28 4.99
N ILE A 52 4.57 -10.55 3.69
CA ILE A 52 4.22 -11.89 3.19
C ILE A 52 5.31 -12.90 3.55
N GLU A 53 6.58 -12.56 3.36
CA GLU A 53 7.70 -13.45 3.70
C GLU A 53 7.74 -13.79 5.20
N GLU A 54 7.44 -12.82 6.08
CA GLU A 54 7.34 -13.07 7.52
C GLU A 54 6.14 -13.97 7.85
N VAL A 55 4.99 -13.77 7.22
CA VAL A 55 3.83 -14.66 7.35
C VAL A 55 4.20 -16.08 6.92
N LEU A 56 4.85 -16.24 5.77
CA LEU A 56 5.29 -17.55 5.27
C LEU A 56 6.32 -18.23 6.19
N LYS A 57 7.22 -17.49 6.82
CA LYS A 57 8.15 -18.02 7.83
C LYS A 57 7.38 -18.60 9.04
N ILE A 58 6.31 -17.93 9.49
CA ILE A 58 5.48 -18.41 10.58
C ILE A 58 4.73 -19.69 10.17
N LEU A 59 4.12 -19.69 8.98
CA LEU A 59 3.32 -20.83 8.49
C LEU A 59 4.19 -22.08 8.23
N ASN A 60 5.42 -21.88 7.77
CA ASN A 60 6.36 -22.97 7.49
C ASN A 60 7.19 -23.40 8.72
N ASN A 61 6.95 -22.82 9.90
CA ASN A 61 7.69 -23.18 11.11
C ASN A 61 7.16 -24.50 11.70
N PRO A 62 7.98 -25.59 11.72
CA PRO A 62 7.54 -26.87 12.23
C PRO A 62 7.09 -26.82 13.71
N ALA A 63 7.69 -25.94 14.52
CA ALA A 63 7.32 -25.76 15.93
C ALA A 63 5.92 -25.18 16.11
N LEU A 64 5.39 -24.52 15.09
CA LEU A 64 4.05 -23.91 15.09
C LEU A 64 3.01 -24.70 14.30
N SER A 65 3.37 -25.87 13.76
CA SER A 65 2.47 -26.66 12.89
C SER A 65 1.42 -27.47 13.64
N SER A 66 1.67 -27.75 14.93
CA SER A 66 0.74 -28.57 15.73
C SER A 66 -0.55 -27.83 16.08
N GLN A 67 -1.62 -28.58 16.37
CA GLN A 67 -2.88 -28.02 16.84
C GLN A 67 -2.72 -27.31 18.21
N SER A 68 -1.84 -27.80 19.07
CA SER A 68 -1.56 -27.16 20.36
C SER A 68 -0.84 -25.80 20.22
N ALA A 69 -0.12 -25.56 19.12
CA ALA A 69 0.55 -24.29 18.83
C ALA A 69 -0.31 -23.30 18.03
N ARG A 70 -1.58 -23.65 17.75
CA ARG A 70 -2.46 -22.85 16.90
C ARG A 70 -2.63 -21.41 17.37
N GLU A 71 -2.88 -21.23 18.66
CA GLU A 71 -3.09 -19.89 19.23
C GLU A 71 -1.80 -19.05 19.18
N GLU A 72 -0.65 -19.67 19.46
CA GLU A 72 0.64 -18.98 19.31
C GLU A 72 0.91 -18.59 17.85
N ARG A 73 0.64 -19.49 16.90
CA ARG A 73 0.77 -19.20 15.47
C ARG A 73 -0.11 -18.04 15.07
N ARG A 74 -1.38 -18.02 15.46
CA ARG A 74 -2.33 -16.93 15.18
C ARG A 74 -1.90 -15.62 15.81
N SER A 75 -1.40 -15.65 17.05
CA SER A 75 -0.86 -14.48 17.72
C SER A 75 0.32 -13.89 16.95
N ARG A 76 1.26 -14.72 16.51
CA ARG A 76 2.41 -14.27 15.68
C ARG A 76 1.97 -13.72 14.32
N LEU A 77 0.99 -14.34 13.66
CA LEU A 77 0.43 -13.83 12.42
C LEU A 77 -0.20 -12.44 12.62
N ARG A 78 -0.97 -12.23 13.70
CA ARG A 78 -1.52 -10.91 14.04
C ARG A 78 -0.43 -9.85 14.24
N GLN A 79 0.66 -10.19 14.96
CA GLN A 79 1.78 -9.27 15.20
C GLN A 79 2.47 -8.81 13.91
N VAL A 80 2.50 -9.65 12.88
CA VAL A 80 3.09 -9.32 11.58
C VAL A 80 2.10 -8.57 10.69
N ILE A 81 0.85 -9.01 10.64
CA ILE A 81 -0.17 -8.51 9.70
C ILE A 81 -0.73 -7.16 10.17
N TYR A 82 -1.11 -7.02 11.46
CA TYR A 82 -1.83 -5.85 11.94
C TYR A 82 -1.08 -4.52 11.73
N PRO A 83 0.25 -4.45 11.94
CA PRO A 83 0.98 -3.21 11.66
C PRO A 83 0.96 -2.81 10.19
N ARG A 84 0.72 -3.72 9.26
CA ARG A 84 0.69 -3.43 7.81
C ARG A 84 -0.66 -2.90 7.35
N PHE A 85 -1.74 -3.16 8.09
CA PHE A 85 -3.09 -2.77 7.70
C PHE A 85 -3.56 -1.50 8.40
N ASP A 86 -4.36 -0.70 7.72
CA ASP A 86 -5.13 0.38 8.31
C ASP A 86 -6.59 -0.05 8.48
N PHE A 87 -6.85 -0.77 9.57
CA PHE A 87 -8.19 -1.27 9.87
C PHE A 87 -9.19 -0.14 10.12
N ALA A 88 -8.74 1.02 10.61
CA ALA A 88 -9.60 2.18 10.81
C ALA A 88 -10.10 2.73 9.47
N GLU A 89 -9.22 2.86 8.49
CA GLU A 89 -9.60 3.29 7.14
C GLU A 89 -10.45 2.24 6.43
N MET A 90 -10.13 0.94 6.58
CA MET A 90 -10.97 -0.15 6.07
C MET A 90 -12.39 -0.09 6.65
N ALA A 91 -12.51 0.07 7.96
CA ALA A 91 -13.78 0.20 8.66
C ALA A 91 -14.57 1.45 8.19
N ARG A 92 -13.91 2.59 8.14
CA ARG A 92 -14.49 3.85 7.65
C ARG A 92 -15.08 3.69 6.25
N ARG A 93 -14.31 3.08 5.34
CA ARG A 93 -14.74 2.85 3.96
C ARG A 93 -15.88 1.85 3.87
N SER A 94 -15.86 0.80 4.68
CA SER A 94 -16.90 -0.24 4.68
C SER A 94 -18.23 0.24 5.23
N LEU A 95 -18.27 1.19 6.17
CA LEU A 95 -19.50 1.83 6.63
C LEU A 95 -20.00 2.92 5.67
N GLY A 96 -19.12 3.51 4.87
CA GLY A 96 -19.46 4.57 3.94
C GLY A 96 -20.13 5.78 4.61
N PRO A 97 -21.28 6.27 4.12
CA PRO A 97 -21.95 7.45 4.69
C PRO A 97 -22.38 7.29 6.15
N THR A 98 -22.62 6.06 6.63
CA THR A 98 -23.01 5.77 8.01
C THR A 98 -21.91 6.15 9.00
N TRP A 99 -20.63 6.05 8.59
CA TRP A 99 -19.50 6.46 9.43
C TRP A 99 -19.63 7.85 10.04
N ARG A 100 -20.19 8.82 9.28
CA ARG A 100 -20.36 10.21 9.74
C ARG A 100 -21.55 10.41 10.67
N ARG A 101 -22.41 9.40 10.81
CA ARG A 101 -23.66 9.47 11.59
C ARG A 101 -23.53 8.83 12.96
N VAL A 102 -22.48 8.03 13.16
CA VAL A 102 -22.20 7.34 14.42
C VAL A 102 -21.19 8.13 15.26
N SER A 103 -21.28 8.01 16.57
CA SER A 103 -20.41 8.69 17.51
C SER A 103 -18.96 8.17 17.44
N PRO A 104 -17.97 8.94 17.93
CA PRO A 104 -16.58 8.47 17.99
C PRO A 104 -16.40 7.16 18.77
N ALA A 105 -17.16 6.95 19.85
CA ALA A 105 -17.14 5.72 20.63
C ALA A 105 -17.64 4.51 19.81
N GLU A 106 -18.75 4.69 19.07
CA GLU A 106 -19.27 3.68 18.17
C GLU A 106 -18.31 3.39 17.00
N GLN A 107 -17.65 4.42 16.47
CA GLN A 107 -16.61 4.25 15.44
C GLN A 107 -15.46 3.37 15.96
N GLN A 108 -14.94 3.65 17.15
CA GLN A 108 -13.87 2.87 17.77
C GLN A 108 -14.29 1.41 18.00
N GLU A 109 -15.50 1.22 18.53
CA GLU A 109 -16.03 -0.13 18.76
C GLU A 109 -16.23 -0.89 17.44
N PHE A 110 -16.73 -0.21 16.41
CA PHE A 110 -16.87 -0.82 15.09
C PHE A 110 -15.50 -1.20 14.50
N VAL A 111 -14.49 -0.34 14.59
CA VAL A 111 -13.12 -0.66 14.13
C VAL A 111 -12.61 -1.92 14.81
N ARG A 112 -12.75 -1.99 16.14
CA ARG A 112 -12.33 -3.16 16.91
C ARG A 112 -13.04 -4.44 16.44
N LEU A 113 -14.36 -4.42 16.37
CA LEU A 113 -15.17 -5.57 15.96
C LEU A 113 -14.92 -5.97 14.50
N PHE A 114 -14.79 -5.00 13.61
CA PHE A 114 -14.52 -5.26 12.20
C PHE A 114 -13.12 -5.85 11.97
N THR A 115 -12.13 -5.41 12.73
CA THR A 115 -10.78 -5.99 12.71
C THR A 115 -10.83 -7.47 13.08
N GLU A 116 -11.51 -7.82 14.18
CA GLU A 116 -11.65 -9.22 14.61
C GLU A 116 -12.49 -10.04 13.60
N LEU A 117 -13.54 -9.46 13.03
CA LEU A 117 -14.35 -10.10 12.00
C LEU A 117 -13.50 -10.46 10.78
N LEU A 118 -12.63 -9.55 10.31
CA LEU A 118 -11.71 -9.81 9.21
C LEU A 118 -10.71 -10.89 9.59
N ALA A 119 -10.11 -10.80 10.79
CA ALA A 119 -9.16 -11.79 11.27
C ALA A 119 -9.77 -13.20 11.26
N GLU A 120 -10.93 -13.37 11.88
CA GLU A 120 -11.59 -14.68 11.94
C GLU A 120 -12.07 -15.19 10.57
N SER A 121 -12.52 -14.28 9.69
CA SER A 121 -12.98 -14.65 8.34
C SER A 121 -11.86 -15.16 7.44
N TYR A 122 -10.64 -14.67 7.62
CA TYR A 122 -9.53 -14.94 6.69
C TYR A 122 -8.38 -15.75 7.30
N VAL A 123 -8.32 -15.93 8.64
CA VAL A 123 -7.22 -16.66 9.28
C VAL A 123 -7.10 -18.09 8.80
N ASN A 124 -8.22 -18.77 8.61
CA ASN A 124 -8.21 -20.16 8.12
C ASN A 124 -7.67 -20.25 6.68
N ASN A 125 -7.97 -19.26 5.83
CA ASN A 125 -7.43 -19.21 4.46
C ASN A 125 -5.92 -18.98 4.49
N ILE A 126 -5.42 -18.12 5.39
CA ILE A 126 -3.99 -17.90 5.60
C ILE A 126 -3.33 -19.19 6.14
N GLU A 127 -3.93 -19.83 7.14
CA GLU A 127 -3.43 -21.08 7.74
C GLU A 127 -3.49 -22.27 6.77
N SER A 128 -4.32 -22.22 5.71
CA SER A 128 -4.42 -23.27 4.69
C SER A 128 -3.30 -23.22 3.65
N TYR A 129 -2.40 -22.23 3.72
CA TYR A 129 -1.24 -22.15 2.85
C TYR A 129 -0.44 -23.45 2.82
N ASN A 130 -0.17 -23.95 1.62
CA ASN A 130 0.46 -25.25 1.41
C ASN A 130 1.57 -25.17 0.33
N GLY A 131 2.38 -24.12 0.39
CA GLY A 131 3.52 -23.93 -0.51
C GLY A 131 3.16 -23.34 -1.88
N GLU A 132 2.07 -22.61 -1.98
CA GLU A 132 1.72 -21.81 -3.14
C GLU A 132 2.81 -20.77 -3.42
N LYS A 133 3.04 -20.46 -4.70
CA LYS A 133 4.00 -19.41 -5.08
C LYS A 133 3.30 -18.07 -5.12
N ILE A 134 3.98 -17.05 -4.63
CA ILE A 134 3.51 -15.67 -4.73
C ILE A 134 4.34 -14.94 -5.78
N LEU A 135 3.67 -14.52 -6.84
CA LEU A 135 4.28 -13.72 -7.91
C LEU A 135 3.90 -12.25 -7.67
N TYR A 136 4.89 -11.39 -7.71
CA TYR A 136 4.70 -9.94 -7.64
C TYR A 136 4.64 -9.39 -9.05
N GLY A 137 3.58 -8.63 -9.33
CA GLY A 137 3.30 -8.06 -10.63
C GLY A 137 3.62 -6.57 -10.67
N ARG A 138 2.69 -5.80 -11.23
CA ARG A 138 2.82 -4.36 -11.38
C ARG A 138 2.61 -3.65 -10.05
N GLU A 139 3.39 -2.60 -9.83
CA GLU A 139 3.12 -1.57 -8.83
C GLU A 139 2.66 -0.29 -9.55
N THR A 140 1.60 0.32 -9.07
CA THR A 140 1.21 1.67 -9.46
C THR A 140 1.18 2.53 -8.22
N GLN A 141 1.77 3.73 -8.32
CA GLN A 141 1.76 4.71 -7.24
C GLN A 141 1.28 6.05 -7.79
N GLU A 142 0.36 6.67 -7.08
CA GLU A 142 -0.14 8.00 -7.35
C GLU A 142 -0.21 8.78 -6.04
N GLN A 143 0.70 9.73 -5.85
CA GLN A 143 0.86 10.50 -4.61
C GLN A 143 1.03 9.58 -3.39
N ASP A 144 0.09 9.64 -2.45
CA ASP A 144 0.06 8.86 -1.22
C ASP A 144 -0.77 7.56 -1.35
N TYR A 145 -1.09 7.12 -2.57
CA TYR A 145 -1.79 5.88 -2.84
C TYR A 145 -0.96 4.97 -3.73
N ALA A 146 -1.05 3.67 -3.48
CA ALA A 146 -0.41 2.66 -4.30
C ALA A 146 -1.30 1.42 -4.45
N GLU A 147 -1.08 0.69 -5.54
CA GLU A 147 -1.63 -0.65 -5.74
C GLU A 147 -0.50 -1.60 -6.11
N VAL A 148 -0.44 -2.72 -5.42
CA VAL A 148 0.53 -3.79 -5.65
C VAL A 148 -0.23 -5.01 -6.13
N ASP A 149 0.02 -5.40 -7.37
CA ASP A 149 -0.57 -6.59 -7.97
C ASP A 149 0.25 -7.82 -7.57
N THR A 150 -0.42 -8.85 -7.07
CA THR A 150 0.21 -10.15 -6.84
C THR A 150 -0.68 -11.27 -7.39
N LYS A 151 -0.09 -12.46 -7.54
CA LYS A 151 -0.80 -13.68 -7.88
C LYS A 151 -0.34 -14.81 -6.96
N LEU A 152 -1.30 -15.48 -6.37
CA LEU A 152 -1.08 -16.74 -5.69
C LEU A 152 -1.19 -17.86 -6.73
N VAL A 153 -0.11 -18.64 -6.91
CA VAL A 153 -0.10 -19.77 -7.87
C VAL A 153 -0.16 -21.06 -7.09
N THR A 154 -1.28 -21.78 -7.24
CA THR A 154 -1.51 -23.06 -6.57
C THR A 154 -0.60 -24.15 -7.13
N LYS A 155 -0.50 -25.29 -6.44
CA LYS A 155 0.24 -26.48 -6.93
C LYS A 155 -0.34 -27.04 -8.24
N ARG A 156 -1.60 -26.70 -8.55
CA ARG A 156 -2.28 -27.11 -9.79
C ARG A 156 -2.05 -26.12 -10.93
N GLY A 157 -1.32 -25.03 -10.68
CA GLY A 157 -1.06 -24.00 -11.66
C GLY A 157 -2.19 -22.96 -11.80
N GLU A 158 -3.20 -22.98 -10.93
CA GLU A 158 -4.25 -21.96 -10.89
C GLU A 158 -3.65 -20.65 -10.37
N GLU A 159 -3.91 -19.56 -11.06
CA GLU A 159 -3.49 -18.21 -10.67
C GLU A 159 -4.65 -17.46 -10.03
N ILE A 160 -4.52 -17.13 -8.78
CA ILE A 160 -5.49 -16.34 -8.01
C ILE A 160 -4.92 -14.94 -7.85
N PRO A 161 -5.48 -13.91 -8.52
CA PRO A 161 -5.02 -12.53 -8.35
C PRO A 161 -5.40 -12.02 -6.96
N VAL A 162 -4.41 -11.41 -6.29
CA VAL A 162 -4.56 -10.75 -4.99
C VAL A 162 -3.86 -9.40 -5.05
N ASN A 163 -4.63 -8.32 -5.10
CA ASN A 163 -4.11 -6.97 -5.21
C ASN A 163 -4.26 -6.26 -3.88
N TYR A 164 -3.23 -5.55 -3.47
CA TYR A 164 -3.21 -4.75 -2.25
C TYR A 164 -3.34 -3.28 -2.61
N LYS A 165 -4.34 -2.59 -2.01
CA LYS A 165 -4.46 -1.13 -2.10
C LYS A 165 -3.92 -0.51 -0.84
N LEU A 166 -2.94 0.37 -1.01
CA LEU A 166 -2.22 1.00 0.08
C LEU A 166 -2.38 2.51 0.05
N HIS A 167 -2.21 3.11 1.21
CA HIS A 167 -2.03 4.53 1.34
C HIS A 167 -0.91 4.83 2.35
N LYS A 168 -0.35 6.03 2.26
CA LYS A 168 0.75 6.46 3.12
C LYS A 168 0.20 7.09 4.39
N VAL A 169 0.64 6.57 5.54
CA VAL A 169 0.29 7.09 6.88
C VAL A 169 1.60 7.24 7.66
N ASP A 170 1.92 8.46 8.08
CA ASP A 170 3.14 8.77 8.82
C ASP A 170 4.42 8.20 8.16
N GLY A 171 4.50 8.33 6.84
CA GLY A 171 5.62 7.84 6.05
C GLY A 171 5.62 6.33 5.74
N ASN A 172 4.68 5.56 6.27
CA ASN A 172 4.56 4.12 6.07
C ASN A 172 3.39 3.77 5.16
N TRP A 173 3.58 2.80 4.29
CA TRP A 173 2.50 2.27 3.47
C TRP A 173 1.64 1.30 4.27
N LYS A 174 0.33 1.57 4.32
CA LYS A 174 -0.68 0.77 5.02
C LYS A 174 -1.71 0.25 4.03
N VAL A 175 -2.06 -1.03 4.14
CA VAL A 175 -3.10 -1.64 3.32
C VAL A 175 -4.47 -1.21 3.85
N TYR A 176 -5.28 -0.60 2.98
CA TYR A 176 -6.65 -0.22 3.30
C TYR A 176 -7.72 -1.03 2.54
N ASP A 177 -7.31 -1.85 1.57
CA ASP A 177 -8.19 -2.80 0.88
C ASP A 177 -7.37 -3.94 0.27
N VAL A 178 -7.96 -5.11 0.20
CA VAL A 178 -7.43 -6.26 -0.54
C VAL A 178 -8.48 -6.68 -1.56
N VAL A 179 -8.05 -6.87 -2.81
CA VAL A 179 -8.91 -7.30 -3.92
C VAL A 179 -8.52 -8.71 -4.31
N ILE A 180 -9.37 -9.67 -4.06
CA ILE A 180 -9.15 -11.10 -4.35
C ILE A 180 -10.08 -11.48 -5.50
N GLU A 181 -9.55 -12.02 -6.60
CA GLU A 181 -10.33 -12.38 -7.79
C GLU A 181 -11.28 -11.25 -8.26
N ASN A 182 -10.77 -10.01 -8.26
CA ASN A 182 -11.49 -8.77 -8.58
C ASN A 182 -12.59 -8.38 -7.56
N ILE A 183 -12.67 -9.02 -6.42
CA ILE A 183 -13.61 -8.68 -5.35
C ILE A 183 -12.89 -7.92 -4.25
N SER A 184 -13.17 -6.62 -4.10
CA SER A 184 -12.67 -5.78 -3.01
C SER A 184 -13.32 -6.20 -1.69
N LEU A 185 -12.52 -6.48 -0.66
CA LEU A 185 -13.03 -6.82 0.67
C LEU A 185 -13.83 -5.68 1.26
N VAL A 186 -13.31 -4.46 1.18
CA VAL A 186 -13.98 -3.27 1.72
C VAL A 186 -15.33 -3.01 1.03
N ASN A 187 -15.39 -3.11 -0.30
CA ASN A 187 -16.63 -2.91 -1.05
C ASN A 187 -17.64 -4.05 -0.79
N ASN A 188 -17.17 -5.27 -0.64
CA ASN A 188 -18.03 -6.41 -0.30
C ASN A 188 -18.70 -6.19 1.07
N TYR A 189 -17.92 -5.84 2.10
CA TYR A 189 -18.48 -5.52 3.42
C TYR A 189 -19.36 -4.28 3.38
N ARG A 190 -18.99 -3.25 2.61
CA ARG A 190 -19.83 -2.06 2.43
C ARG A 190 -21.20 -2.40 1.87
N ALA A 191 -21.27 -3.27 0.88
CA ALA A 191 -22.55 -3.71 0.33
C ALA A 191 -23.38 -4.49 1.37
N GLN A 192 -22.75 -5.36 2.15
CA GLN A 192 -23.41 -6.13 3.22
C GLN A 192 -23.93 -5.21 4.33
N PHE A 193 -23.10 -4.29 4.85
CA PHE A 193 -23.49 -3.36 5.92
C PHE A 193 -24.55 -2.37 5.45
N THR A 194 -24.44 -1.85 4.23
CA THR A 194 -25.48 -0.97 3.67
C THR A 194 -26.82 -1.69 3.62
N ARG A 195 -26.85 -2.93 3.12
CA ARG A 195 -28.07 -3.75 3.06
C ARG A 195 -28.63 -4.04 4.46
N PHE A 196 -27.78 -4.34 5.43
CA PHE A 196 -28.18 -4.58 6.81
C PHE A 196 -28.82 -3.33 7.41
N LEU A 197 -28.17 -2.18 7.29
CA LEU A 197 -28.57 -0.90 7.86
C LEU A 197 -29.79 -0.27 7.18
N THR A 198 -30.31 -0.82 6.07
CA THR A 198 -31.60 -0.42 5.52
C THR A 198 -32.79 -0.93 6.35
N LYS A 199 -32.57 -1.97 7.17
CA LYS A 199 -33.63 -2.67 7.92
C LYS A 199 -33.36 -2.73 9.42
N SER A 200 -32.14 -2.39 9.84
CA SER A 200 -31.65 -2.55 11.20
C SER A 200 -30.85 -1.34 11.64
N SER A 201 -30.70 -1.17 12.94
CA SER A 201 -29.91 -0.10 13.55
C SER A 201 -28.39 -0.42 13.52
N PHE A 202 -27.58 0.60 13.80
CA PHE A 202 -26.16 0.43 13.94
C PHE A 202 -25.78 -0.42 15.16
N THR A 203 -26.53 -0.29 16.26
CA THR A 203 -26.34 -1.12 17.46
C THR A 203 -26.55 -2.60 17.13
N GLU A 204 -27.63 -2.95 16.40
CA GLU A 204 -27.88 -4.31 15.96
C GLU A 204 -26.80 -4.84 15.02
N LEU A 205 -26.18 -3.96 14.21
CA LEU A 205 -25.02 -4.35 13.41
C LEU A 205 -23.83 -4.76 14.30
N LEU A 206 -23.51 -3.95 15.31
CA LEU A 206 -22.45 -4.26 16.26
C LEU A 206 -22.71 -5.59 16.99
N ASP A 207 -23.94 -5.81 17.45
CA ASP A 207 -24.33 -7.05 18.12
C ASP A 207 -24.22 -8.27 17.19
N THR A 208 -24.67 -8.14 15.94
CA THR A 208 -24.55 -9.18 14.93
C THR A 208 -23.07 -9.54 14.65
N ILE A 209 -22.18 -8.54 14.63
CA ILE A 209 -20.74 -8.80 14.45
C ILE A 209 -20.20 -9.53 15.70
N ARG A 210 -20.55 -9.08 16.92
CA ARG A 210 -20.11 -9.74 18.18
C ARG A 210 -20.54 -11.21 18.23
N GLU A 211 -21.76 -11.53 17.80
CA GLU A 211 -22.28 -12.91 17.77
C GLU A 211 -21.51 -13.84 16.83
N LYS A 212 -20.90 -13.27 15.77
CA LYS A 212 -20.07 -14.05 14.82
C LYS A 212 -18.63 -14.27 15.29
N LEU A 213 -18.20 -13.55 16.30
CA LEU A 213 -16.86 -13.70 16.85
C LEU A 213 -16.81 -14.86 17.86
N PRO A 214 -15.67 -15.57 17.97
CA PRO A 214 -15.49 -16.58 19.01
C PRO A 214 -15.73 -15.97 20.39
N LYS A 215 -16.51 -16.66 21.21
CA LYS A 215 -16.65 -16.25 22.62
C LYS A 215 -15.33 -16.56 23.33
N SER A 216 -14.69 -15.52 23.83
CA SER A 216 -13.49 -15.60 24.67
C SER A 216 -13.79 -16.30 26.00
#